data_ddd58dfa403f40c1d4a132d3a6bdd714
#
_entry.id   ddd58dfa403f40c1d4a132d3a6bdd714
#
_cell.length_a   1.000
_cell.length_b   1.000
_cell.length_c   1.000
_cell.angle_alpha   90.00
_cell.angle_beta   90.00
_cell.angle_gamma   90.00
#
_symmetry.space_group_name_H-M   'P 1'
#
loop_
_entity.id
_entity.type
_entity.pdbx_description
1 polymer ?
#
loop_
_entity_poly.entity_id
_entity_poly.type
_entity_poly.pdbx_seq_one_letter_code
_entity_poly.pdbx_strand_id
1 'polypeptide(L)'
;MRRLFLVLSVGLLLAGCLSPSPYGYLVDGTVPPQMPERLAQDTVTRMEALYPPAHTRLALTHPATDAYGVALIEALRRKGYGVMESRANTRTTLTTRDDKPSPVEPVVNKQEGIPFRYVVDGPFEPRLYRITVFIGSQSLSRAYRMDQHVFAQAGAWVRKE
;
A
#
# COMPACT_ATOMS: atom_id res chain seq x y z
N MET A 1 -32.99 -20.46 -33.03
CA MET A 1 -33.03 -19.29 -32.14
C MET A 1 -32.78 -19.59 -30.66
N ARG A 2 -33.39 -20.66 -30.07
CA ARG A 2 -33.13 -21.02 -28.64
C ARG A 2 -31.68 -21.34 -28.27
N ARG A 3 -30.89 -21.88 -29.18
CA ARG A 3 -29.46 -22.24 -28.92
C ARG A 3 -28.53 -21.03 -28.94
N LEU A 4 -28.89 -19.97 -29.68
CA LEU A 4 -28.11 -18.74 -29.75
C LEU A 4 -28.23 -17.92 -28.47
N PHE A 5 -29.38 -17.95 -27.80
CA PHE A 5 -29.60 -17.29 -26.51
C PHE A 5 -28.84 -17.96 -25.36
N LEU A 6 -28.62 -19.27 -25.43
CA LEU A 6 -27.92 -20.04 -24.40
C LEU A 6 -26.40 -19.73 -24.43
N VAL A 7 -25.83 -19.49 -25.60
CA VAL A 7 -24.40 -19.16 -25.75
C VAL A 7 -24.15 -17.71 -25.29
N LEU A 8 -25.07 -16.80 -25.53
CA LEU A 8 -24.96 -15.40 -25.09
C LEU A 8 -25.08 -15.25 -23.57
N SER A 9 -25.85 -16.11 -22.92
CA SER A 9 -26.06 -16.12 -21.47
C SER A 9 -24.82 -16.60 -20.67
N VAL A 10 -24.01 -17.46 -21.23
CA VAL A 10 -22.78 -17.99 -20.57
C VAL A 10 -21.63 -16.99 -20.66
N GLY A 11 -21.60 -16.15 -21.68
CA GLY A 11 -20.55 -15.13 -21.84
C GLY A 11 -20.63 -13.97 -20.82
N LEU A 12 -21.76 -13.75 -20.17
CA LEU A 12 -22.00 -12.63 -19.26
C LEU A 12 -21.58 -12.93 -17.80
N LEU A 13 -21.23 -14.17 -17.49
CA LEU A 13 -20.85 -14.58 -16.13
C LEU A 13 -19.33 -14.51 -15.84
N LEU A 14 -18.52 -14.10 -16.82
CA LEU A 14 -17.08 -13.90 -16.67
C LEU A 14 -16.70 -12.42 -16.45
N ALA A 15 -17.62 -11.58 -16.00
CA ALA A 15 -17.24 -10.28 -15.46
C ALA A 15 -16.47 -10.52 -14.17
N GLY A 16 -15.17 -10.81 -14.31
CA GLY A 16 -14.25 -11.01 -13.20
C GLY A 16 -14.33 -9.82 -12.27
N CYS A 17 -14.59 -10.08 -10.99
CA CYS A 17 -14.46 -9.10 -9.93
C CYS A 17 -13.04 -8.55 -9.96
N LEU A 18 -12.85 -7.35 -10.50
CA LEU A 18 -11.67 -6.54 -10.20
C LEU A 18 -11.77 -6.22 -8.71
N SER A 19 -11.18 -7.08 -7.89
CA SER A 19 -11.01 -6.79 -6.47
C SER A 19 -10.11 -5.55 -6.37
N PRO A 20 -10.58 -4.44 -5.77
CA PRO A 20 -9.70 -3.31 -5.54
C PRO A 20 -8.51 -3.77 -4.72
N SER A 21 -7.32 -3.30 -5.09
CA SER A 21 -6.09 -3.62 -4.38
C SER A 21 -6.26 -3.30 -2.89
N PRO A 22 -5.99 -4.24 -1.96
CA PRO A 22 -6.13 -4.00 -0.53
C PRO A 22 -5.06 -3.06 0.03
N TYR A 23 -4.24 -2.46 -0.84
CA TYR A 23 -3.10 -1.64 -0.46
C TYR A 23 -3.28 -0.21 -0.97
N GLY A 24 -3.26 0.72 -0.05
CA GLY A 24 -3.00 2.11 -0.30
C GLY A 24 -3.98 2.81 -1.23
N TYR A 25 -5.17 3.12 -0.74
CA TYR A 25 -6.12 3.82 -1.58
C TYR A 25 -6.75 5.01 -0.84
N LEU A 26 -6.20 6.20 -1.06
CA LEU A 26 -6.97 7.42 -0.95
C LEU A 26 -7.69 7.61 -2.29
N VAL A 27 -8.87 6.98 -2.44
CA VAL A 27 -9.73 7.25 -3.58
C VAL A 27 -10.53 8.47 -3.25
N ASP A 28 -10.22 9.56 -3.87
CA ASP A 28 -11.19 10.45 -4.52
C ASP A 28 -10.50 11.72 -5.00
N GLY A 29 -10.84 12.20 -6.19
CA GLY A 29 -10.40 13.50 -6.69
C GLY A 29 -10.87 14.69 -5.84
N THR A 30 -11.46 14.43 -4.68
CA THR A 30 -11.90 15.42 -3.68
C THR A 30 -10.91 15.63 -2.54
N VAL A 31 -9.82 14.84 -2.51
CA VAL A 31 -8.80 14.95 -1.46
C VAL A 31 -7.90 16.17 -1.73
N PRO A 32 -7.78 17.12 -0.80
CA PRO A 32 -6.88 18.26 -0.97
C PRO A 32 -5.43 17.80 -1.26
N PRO A 33 -4.72 18.44 -2.22
CA PRO A 33 -3.40 17.98 -2.66
C PRO A 33 -2.35 17.85 -1.54
N GLN A 34 -2.46 18.64 -0.48
CA GLN A 34 -1.50 18.66 0.64
C GLN A 34 -1.82 17.63 1.73
N MET A 35 -2.87 16.85 1.57
CA MET A 35 -3.31 15.97 2.62
C MET A 35 -2.49 14.70 2.73
N PRO A 36 -2.10 14.02 1.64
CA PRO A 36 -1.23 12.86 1.71
C PRO A 36 0.04 13.13 2.50
N GLU A 37 0.66 14.29 2.30
CA GLU A 37 1.88 14.71 3.00
C GLU A 37 1.66 14.93 4.50
N ARG A 38 0.54 15.55 4.90
CA ARG A 38 0.20 15.75 6.32
C ARG A 38 -0.05 14.44 7.03
N LEU A 39 -0.78 13.51 6.38
CA LEU A 39 -1.02 12.18 6.92
C LEU A 39 0.27 11.36 7.02
N ALA A 40 1.13 11.43 6.02
CA ALA A 40 2.44 10.80 6.03
C ALA A 40 3.33 11.35 7.14
N GLN A 41 3.34 12.67 7.31
CA GLN A 41 4.11 13.33 8.38
C GLN A 41 3.66 12.88 9.78
N ASP A 42 2.35 12.83 10.03
CA ASP A 42 1.79 12.37 11.31
C ASP A 42 2.13 10.90 11.57
N THR A 43 2.05 10.06 10.53
CA THR A 43 2.44 8.65 10.60
C THR A 43 3.92 8.51 10.95
N VAL A 44 4.79 9.21 10.25
CA VAL A 44 6.24 9.14 10.46
C VAL A 44 6.63 9.68 11.83
N THR A 45 5.99 10.76 12.30
CA THR A 45 6.21 11.28 13.65
C THR A 45 5.87 10.23 14.71
N ARG A 46 4.80 9.48 14.52
CA ARG A 46 4.45 8.37 15.42
C ARG A 46 5.44 7.23 15.33
N MET A 47 5.87 6.88 14.13
CA MET A 47 6.85 5.81 13.94
C MET A 47 8.20 6.15 14.57
N GLU A 48 8.67 7.38 14.44
CA GLU A 48 9.95 7.87 14.98
C GLU A 48 10.04 7.65 16.49
N ALA A 49 8.94 7.84 17.21
CA ALA A 49 8.87 7.60 18.66
C ALA A 49 9.01 6.14 19.08
N LEU A 50 8.74 5.18 18.16
CA LEU A 50 8.73 3.74 18.47
C LEU A 50 9.86 2.99 17.75
N TYR A 51 10.29 3.47 16.60
CA TYR A 51 11.26 2.85 15.71
C TYR A 51 12.28 3.93 15.28
N PRO A 52 13.34 4.16 16.03
CA PRO A 52 14.33 5.19 15.69
C PRO A 52 14.91 4.97 14.29
N PRO A 53 14.99 6.04 13.45
CA PRO A 53 15.42 5.91 12.05
C PRO A 53 16.80 5.29 11.88
N ALA A 54 17.76 5.66 12.76
CA ALA A 54 19.14 5.18 12.69
C ALA A 54 19.29 3.67 12.77
N HIS A 55 18.32 2.96 13.35
CA HIS A 55 18.35 1.52 13.57
C HIS A 55 17.24 0.76 12.83
N THR A 56 16.47 1.46 12.01
CA THR A 56 15.30 0.88 11.36
C THR A 56 15.44 0.90 9.84
N ARG A 57 15.47 -0.29 9.25
CA ARG A 57 15.36 -0.49 7.80
C ARG A 57 14.01 -1.13 7.52
N LEU A 58 13.27 -0.53 6.60
CA LEU A 58 11.92 -0.97 6.22
C LEU A 58 11.96 -1.59 4.83
N ALA A 59 11.35 -2.74 4.67
CA ALA A 59 11.19 -3.42 3.39
C ALA A 59 9.71 -3.36 2.99
N LEU A 60 9.38 -2.48 2.05
CA LEU A 60 8.01 -2.33 1.56
C LEU A 60 7.59 -3.60 0.82
N THR A 61 6.48 -4.20 1.24
CA THR A 61 6.00 -5.47 0.69
C THR A 61 5.07 -5.32 -0.52
N HIS A 62 4.73 -4.09 -0.88
CA HIS A 62 3.91 -3.75 -2.07
C HIS A 62 4.37 -2.41 -2.67
N PRO A 63 4.12 -2.16 -3.95
CA PRO A 63 4.46 -0.87 -4.55
C PRO A 63 3.65 0.27 -3.94
N ALA A 64 4.29 1.41 -3.68
CA ALA A 64 3.61 2.64 -3.29
C ALA A 64 3.22 3.43 -4.54
N THR A 65 2.02 3.21 -5.03
CA THR A 65 1.52 3.81 -6.27
C THR A 65 0.51 4.94 -6.03
N ASP A 66 0.02 5.07 -4.81
CA ASP A 66 -0.93 6.09 -4.41
C ASP A 66 -0.25 7.30 -3.78
N ALA A 67 -0.95 8.44 -3.73
CA ALA A 67 -0.40 9.70 -3.24
C ALA A 67 0.08 9.63 -1.78
N TYR A 68 -0.65 8.88 -0.91
CA TYR A 68 -0.23 8.72 0.48
C TYR A 68 1.04 7.86 0.58
N GLY A 69 1.11 6.76 -0.16
CA GLY A 69 2.27 5.88 -0.16
C GLY A 69 3.54 6.58 -0.63
N VAL A 70 3.45 7.35 -1.72
CA VAL A 70 4.56 8.16 -2.21
C VAL A 70 5.02 9.16 -1.15
N ALA A 71 4.09 9.93 -0.58
CA ALA A 71 4.38 10.90 0.48
C ALA A 71 4.95 10.24 1.74
N LEU A 72 4.47 9.05 2.10
CA LEU A 72 4.96 8.29 3.25
C LEU A 72 6.42 7.86 3.07
N ILE A 73 6.76 7.29 1.89
CA ILE A 73 8.14 6.88 1.59
C ILE A 73 9.08 8.08 1.59
N GLU A 74 8.68 9.18 1.00
CA GLU A 74 9.48 10.42 1.01
C GLU A 74 9.68 10.96 2.43
N ALA A 75 8.62 10.97 3.24
CA ALA A 75 8.70 11.42 4.63
C ALA A 75 9.61 10.51 5.48
N LEU A 76 9.53 9.19 5.30
CA LEU A 76 10.42 8.22 5.96
C LEU A 76 11.88 8.47 5.58
N ARG A 77 12.18 8.64 4.30
CA ARG A 77 13.54 8.91 3.81
C ARG A 77 14.09 10.25 4.34
N ARG A 78 13.28 11.30 4.36
CA ARG A 78 13.66 12.59 4.95
C ARG A 78 14.02 12.48 6.43
N LYS A 79 13.38 11.57 7.15
CA LYS A 79 13.67 11.28 8.56
C LYS A 79 14.86 10.34 8.77
N GLY A 80 15.46 9.83 7.70
CA GLY A 80 16.66 8.99 7.76
C GLY A 80 16.37 7.48 7.88
N TYR A 81 15.14 7.03 7.60
CA TYR A 81 14.87 5.60 7.49
C TYR A 81 15.47 5.03 6.21
N GLY A 82 16.09 3.85 6.31
CA GLY A 82 16.37 3.02 5.15
C GLY A 82 15.07 2.40 4.64
N VAL A 83 14.60 2.79 3.44
CA VAL A 83 13.38 2.22 2.84
C VAL A 83 13.74 1.52 1.55
N MET A 84 13.53 0.21 1.52
CA MET A 84 13.63 -0.63 0.33
C MET A 84 12.23 -0.80 -0.26
N GLU A 85 12.06 -0.40 -1.51
CA GLU A 85 10.80 -0.56 -2.22
C GLU A 85 10.73 -1.93 -2.92
N SER A 86 9.55 -2.55 -2.87
CA SER A 86 9.26 -3.71 -3.69
C SER A 86 9.27 -3.28 -5.15
N ARG A 87 10.20 -3.79 -5.93
CA ARG A 87 10.14 -3.63 -7.39
C ARG A 87 8.91 -4.40 -7.84
N ALA A 88 7.98 -3.71 -8.51
CA ALA A 88 6.97 -4.38 -9.29
C ALA A 88 7.72 -5.38 -10.21
N ASN A 89 7.48 -6.66 -10.03
CA ASN A 89 8.02 -7.69 -10.91
C ASN A 89 7.44 -7.45 -12.31
N THR A 90 8.01 -6.52 -13.04
CA THR A 90 7.90 -6.51 -14.50
C THR A 90 8.68 -7.73 -14.94
N ARG A 91 8.00 -8.86 -15.00
CA ARG A 91 8.50 -10.05 -15.66
C ARG A 91 8.57 -9.72 -17.14
N THR A 92 9.61 -8.99 -17.52
CA THR A 92 10.02 -8.88 -18.92
C THR A 92 10.44 -10.28 -19.31
N THR A 93 9.54 -11.02 -19.93
CA THR A 93 9.88 -12.19 -20.74
C THR A 93 10.70 -11.70 -21.92
N LEU A 94 11.98 -11.47 -21.70
CA LEU A 94 12.94 -11.50 -22.80
C LEU A 94 13.02 -12.96 -23.25
N THR A 95 12.20 -13.28 -24.25
CA THR A 95 12.35 -14.51 -25.02
C THR A 95 13.67 -14.40 -25.78
N THR A 96 14.77 -14.72 -25.12
CA THR A 96 15.99 -15.05 -25.82
C THR A 96 15.92 -16.56 -26.08
N ARG A 97 15.67 -16.89 -27.34
CA ARG A 97 15.90 -18.23 -27.88
C ARG A 97 17.39 -18.52 -27.72
N ASP A 98 17.71 -19.42 -26.82
CA ASP A 98 18.72 -20.45 -27.06
C ASP A 98 18.81 -21.40 -25.85
N ASP A 99 18.75 -22.66 -26.19
CA ASP A 99 18.84 -23.87 -25.44
C ASP A 99 19.76 -23.91 -24.22
N LYS A 100 19.20 -24.12 -23.02
CA LYS A 100 19.55 -25.15 -22.06
C LYS A 100 18.74 -25.00 -20.77
N PRO A 101 18.01 -26.00 -20.28
CA PRO A 101 17.35 -25.90 -18.99
C PRO A 101 18.39 -26.01 -17.88
N SER A 102 18.83 -24.87 -17.36
CA SER A 102 19.50 -24.81 -16.05
C SER A 102 18.41 -24.72 -14.98
N PRO A 103 18.51 -25.48 -13.87
CA PRO A 103 17.60 -25.31 -12.75
C PRO A 103 17.82 -23.90 -12.20
N VAL A 104 16.88 -23.01 -12.49
CA VAL A 104 16.85 -21.68 -11.86
C VAL A 104 16.35 -21.91 -10.45
N GLU A 105 17.27 -22.00 -9.50
CA GLU A 105 16.94 -21.88 -8.10
C GLU A 105 16.16 -20.54 -7.91
N PRO A 106 15.03 -20.55 -7.19
CA PRO A 106 14.35 -19.32 -6.87
C PRO A 106 15.30 -18.47 -6.02
N VAL A 107 15.83 -17.40 -6.60
CA VAL A 107 16.55 -16.37 -5.84
C VAL A 107 15.51 -15.76 -4.91
N VAL A 108 15.41 -16.31 -3.71
CA VAL A 108 14.70 -15.69 -2.60
C VAL A 108 15.51 -14.45 -2.25
N ASN A 109 15.17 -13.34 -2.86
CA ASN A 109 15.69 -12.03 -2.47
C ASN A 109 15.22 -11.79 -1.02
N LYS A 110 16.05 -12.21 -0.07
CA LYS A 110 15.86 -11.93 1.35
C LYS A 110 16.00 -10.42 1.50
N GLN A 111 14.89 -9.72 1.41
CA GLN A 111 14.87 -8.27 1.64
C GLN A 111 15.38 -8.03 3.06
N GLU A 112 16.59 -7.48 3.16
CA GLU A 112 17.18 -7.10 4.45
C GLU A 112 16.42 -5.88 4.99
N GLY A 113 15.46 -6.10 5.88
CA GLY A 113 14.66 -5.05 6.50
C GLY A 113 13.40 -5.61 7.16
N ILE A 114 12.81 -4.81 8.01
CA ILE A 114 11.55 -5.14 8.66
C ILE A 114 10.44 -5.04 7.62
N PRO A 115 9.63 -6.10 7.41
CA PRO A 115 8.49 -6.04 6.50
C PRO A 115 7.60 -4.85 6.85
N PHE A 116 7.32 -4.01 5.85
CA PHE A 116 6.54 -2.79 6.01
C PHE A 116 5.43 -2.76 4.96
N ARG A 117 4.24 -2.42 5.39
CA ARG A 117 3.10 -2.14 4.53
C ARG A 117 2.16 -1.14 5.16
N TYR A 118 1.34 -0.51 4.37
CA TYR A 118 0.31 0.40 4.83
C TYR A 118 -1.02 0.10 4.17
N VAL A 119 -2.09 0.52 4.82
CA VAL A 119 -3.46 0.45 4.30
C VAL A 119 -4.16 1.75 4.67
N VAL A 120 -4.91 2.31 3.73
CA VAL A 120 -5.82 3.42 3.98
C VAL A 120 -7.23 2.92 3.74
N ASP A 121 -8.00 2.83 4.81
CA ASP A 121 -9.38 2.37 4.79
C ASP A 121 -10.35 3.55 4.83
N GLY A 122 -11.47 3.42 4.16
CA GLY A 122 -12.55 4.40 4.17
C GLY A 122 -12.91 4.91 2.78
N PRO A 123 -13.85 5.86 2.70
CA PRO A 123 -14.48 6.53 3.84
C PRO A 123 -15.49 5.64 4.56
N PHE A 124 -15.41 5.64 5.88
CA PHE A 124 -16.49 5.17 6.75
C PHE A 124 -17.42 6.35 7.06
N GLU A 125 -18.65 6.10 7.44
CA GLU A 125 -19.55 7.17 7.82
C GLU A 125 -19.25 7.75 9.21
N PRO A 126 -19.36 9.07 9.39
CA PRO A 126 -19.40 10.16 8.42
C PRO A 126 -17.97 10.65 8.06
N ARG A 127 -17.52 10.38 6.85
CA ARG A 127 -16.21 10.85 6.31
C ARG A 127 -15.00 10.51 7.17
N LEU A 128 -15.01 9.34 7.75
CA LEU A 128 -13.93 8.82 8.58
C LEU A 128 -13.02 7.94 7.73
N TYR A 129 -11.72 8.16 7.85
CA TYR A 129 -10.68 7.34 7.24
C TYR A 129 -9.80 6.75 8.33
N ARG A 130 -9.22 5.61 8.07
CA ARG A 130 -8.24 4.99 8.96
C ARG A 130 -6.96 4.69 8.19
N ILE A 131 -5.85 5.14 8.73
CA ILE A 131 -4.52 4.72 8.29
C ILE A 131 -4.02 3.64 9.23
N THR A 132 -3.54 2.56 8.65
CA THR A 132 -2.85 1.49 9.38
C THR A 132 -1.51 1.22 8.71
N VAL A 133 -0.43 1.28 9.47
CA VAL A 133 0.89 0.83 9.05
C VAL A 133 1.26 -0.43 9.80
N PHE A 134 1.83 -1.40 9.11
CA PHE A 134 2.29 -2.66 9.65
C PHE A 134 3.80 -2.71 9.58
N ILE A 135 4.44 -3.01 10.68
CA ILE A 135 5.90 -3.01 10.85
C ILE A 135 6.27 -4.34 11.51
N GLY A 136 6.74 -5.29 10.71
CA GLY A 136 6.91 -6.67 11.16
C GLY A 136 5.56 -7.28 11.58
N SER A 137 5.49 -7.75 12.83
CA SER A 137 4.25 -8.30 13.43
C SER A 137 3.34 -7.25 14.06
N GLN A 138 3.80 -6.01 14.18
CA GLN A 138 3.08 -4.94 14.86
C GLN A 138 2.29 -4.06 13.87
N SER A 139 1.26 -3.41 14.36
CA SER A 139 0.55 -2.40 13.59
C SER A 139 0.28 -1.14 14.41
N LEU A 140 0.31 0.00 13.71
CA LEU A 140 -0.06 1.31 14.23
C LEU A 140 -1.24 1.81 13.41
N SER A 141 -2.33 2.19 14.05
CA SER A 141 -3.49 2.72 13.36
C SER A 141 -4.03 3.97 14.00
N ARG A 142 -4.57 4.86 13.16
CA ARG A 142 -5.22 6.09 13.58
C ARG A 142 -6.38 6.43 12.65
N ALA A 143 -7.46 6.94 13.23
CA ALA A 143 -8.59 7.47 12.49
C ALA A 143 -8.43 8.97 12.23
N TYR A 144 -8.95 9.39 11.08
CA TYR A 144 -8.99 10.80 10.64
C TYR A 144 -10.37 11.12 10.10
N ARG A 145 -10.86 12.31 10.41
CA ARG A 145 -12.12 12.83 9.85
C ARG A 145 -11.82 13.87 8.79
N MET A 146 -12.49 13.75 7.66
CA MET A 146 -12.47 14.79 6.64
C MET A 146 -13.69 15.70 6.82
N ASP A 147 -13.44 16.98 7.11
CA ASP A 147 -14.46 17.99 7.25
C ASP A 147 -14.15 19.15 6.32
N GLN A 148 -15.03 19.46 5.36
CA GLN A 148 -14.91 20.59 4.41
C GLN A 148 -13.48 20.82 3.85
N HIS A 149 -12.79 19.75 3.42
CA HIS A 149 -11.40 19.77 2.93
C HIS A 149 -10.29 19.88 4.00
N VAL A 150 -10.63 19.78 5.28
CA VAL A 150 -9.67 19.72 6.38
C VAL A 150 -9.67 18.31 6.96
N PHE A 151 -8.48 17.74 7.08
CA PHE A 151 -8.29 16.49 7.81
C PHE A 151 -7.98 16.80 9.27
N ALA A 152 -8.83 16.29 10.16
CA ALA A 152 -8.63 16.34 11.58
C ALA A 152 -8.36 14.93 12.12
N GLN A 153 -7.47 14.83 13.08
CA GLN A 153 -7.23 13.60 13.83
C GLN A 153 -8.51 13.23 14.60
N ALA A 154 -9.02 12.02 14.39
CA ALA A 154 -10.27 11.54 15.00
C ALA A 154 -10.02 10.55 16.15
N GLY A 155 -8.79 10.50 16.68
CA GLY A 155 -8.42 9.64 17.80
C GLY A 155 -6.91 9.58 18.00
N ALA A 156 -6.51 8.87 19.03
CA ALA A 156 -5.11 8.57 19.31
C ALA A 156 -4.57 7.49 18.37
N TRP A 157 -3.25 7.38 18.26
CA TRP A 157 -2.62 6.23 17.65
C TRP A 157 -2.80 4.98 18.52
N VAL A 158 -3.27 3.92 17.92
CA VAL A 158 -3.41 2.60 18.55
C VAL A 158 -2.31 1.70 18.03
N ARG A 159 -1.58 1.04 18.92
CA ARG A 159 -0.61 -0.01 18.60
C ARG A 159 -1.22 -1.36 18.94
N LYS A 160 -1.05 -2.29 18.03
CA LYS A 160 -1.39 -3.70 18.21
C LYS A 160 -0.16 -4.55 17.93
N GLU A 161 0.10 -5.49 18.81
CA GLU A 161 1.16 -6.51 18.73
C GLU A 161 0.61 -7.82 18.22
#